data_991863d823a48bb2a0455dd2a9e718a1
#
_entry.id   991863d823a48bb2a0455dd2a9e718a1
#
_cell.length_a   1.000
_cell.length_b   1.000
_cell.length_c   1.000
_cell.angle_alpha   90.00
_cell.angle_beta   90.00
_cell.angle_gamma   90.00
#
_symmetry.space_group_name_H-M   'P 1'
#
loop_
_entity.id
_entity.type
_entity.pdbx_description
1 polymer ?
#
loop_
_entity_poly.entity_id
_entity_poly.type
_entity_poly.pdbx_seq_one_letter_code
_entity_poly.pdbx_strand_id
1 'polypeptide(L)'
;IARLFARHRKTQSVRCKKLVRALLILLTYVAMLFALYGLIATLIPELFSSIANIVSNFSNYANNIQDFATKVLANYPEMQQTADQYISTFSAKLSNWLTNDLMPMLRTFLLNLSGQLVNMVTFFKNILLGAIVAIYMLYNKESYIAKLKKAVYALLGLDHGNAVIRDCQYVNQEFSGFLVGKVIDSIIIGAICYLVTSLIGTPYALLVSVIIGVTNIIPFFGPFLGAVPCLLLILLIDPLQALYFLIFVVLLQQFDGNFLGPKILGETTGVSSFLIIISILIGGGFWGVFGMIIAVPVCAIICTVCRNFANRRLEKHHLPDDDAFYFHMDHIDPETRQAIPYQKKKIDEAEVFHFPGYRLRKALTKLTTEESPVDAPYTPAKPSTEEKNSDSSDSDQK
;
A
#
# COMPACT_ATOMS: atom_id res chain seq x y z
N ILE A 1 22.50 -8.29 -10.66
CA ILE A 1 23.53 -8.31 -11.71
C ILE A 1 24.92 -8.41 -11.07
N ALA A 2 25.33 -7.50 -10.16
CA ALA A 2 26.65 -7.53 -9.51
C ALA A 2 26.96 -8.85 -8.76
N ARG A 3 25.95 -9.50 -8.14
CA ARG A 3 26.09 -10.81 -7.47
C ARG A 3 26.29 -11.97 -8.44
N LEU A 4 25.70 -11.91 -9.64
CA LEU A 4 25.87 -12.93 -10.70
C LEU A 4 27.30 -12.89 -11.30
N PHE A 5 27.84 -11.70 -11.53
CA PHE A 5 29.21 -11.53 -12.04
C PHE A 5 30.30 -11.86 -11.00
N ALA A 6 30.04 -11.66 -9.70
CA ALA A 6 30.98 -12.01 -8.64
C ALA A 6 31.20 -13.54 -8.49
N ARG A 7 30.23 -14.36 -8.95
CA ARG A 7 30.31 -15.83 -8.87
C ARG A 7 31.30 -16.46 -9.87
N HIS A 8 31.65 -15.72 -10.93
CA HIS A 8 32.43 -16.30 -12.04
C HIS A 8 33.95 -15.96 -12.04
N ARG A 9 34.48 -15.14 -11.09
CA ARG A 9 35.90 -14.78 -11.09
C ARG A 9 36.54 -14.87 -9.70
N LYS A 10 37.18 -16.00 -9.44
CA LYS A 10 37.96 -16.26 -8.22
C LYS A 10 39.32 -15.54 -8.15
N THR A 11 39.76 -14.82 -9.20
CA THR A 11 41.12 -14.29 -9.30
C THR A 11 41.17 -12.89 -9.94
N GLN A 12 40.63 -11.87 -9.26
CA GLN A 12 40.88 -10.48 -9.67
C GLN A 12 41.38 -9.64 -8.50
N SER A 13 42.37 -8.77 -8.78
CA SER A 13 42.93 -7.84 -7.80
C SER A 13 41.83 -6.98 -7.19
N VAL A 14 41.95 -6.60 -5.92
CA VAL A 14 40.98 -5.81 -5.17
C VAL A 14 40.59 -4.50 -5.90
N ARG A 15 41.53 -3.91 -6.64
CA ARG A 15 41.33 -2.70 -7.45
C ARG A 15 40.37 -2.95 -8.63
N CYS A 16 40.54 -4.09 -9.32
CA CYS A 16 39.68 -4.45 -10.46
C CYS A 16 38.23 -4.72 -10.02
N LYS A 17 38.02 -5.34 -8.86
CA LYS A 17 36.68 -5.56 -8.29
C LYS A 17 36.01 -4.24 -7.95
N LYS A 18 36.72 -3.26 -7.41
CA LYS A 18 36.21 -1.92 -7.10
C LYS A 18 35.83 -1.16 -8.37
N LEU A 19 36.64 -1.23 -9.41
CA LEU A 19 36.38 -0.57 -10.70
C LEU A 19 35.16 -1.18 -11.41
N VAL A 20 35.04 -2.51 -11.47
CA VAL A 20 33.89 -3.21 -12.05
C VAL A 20 32.61 -2.87 -11.29
N ARG A 21 32.65 -2.79 -9.95
CA ARG A 21 31.48 -2.38 -9.15
C ARG A 21 31.05 -0.94 -9.47
N ALA A 22 31.99 0.01 -9.56
CA ALA A 22 31.68 1.40 -9.90
C ALA A 22 31.06 1.50 -11.30
N LEU A 23 31.60 0.78 -12.27
CA LEU A 23 31.13 0.76 -13.65
C LEU A 23 29.73 0.14 -13.76
N LEU A 24 29.45 -0.93 -13.02
CA LEU A 24 28.12 -1.55 -12.96
C LEU A 24 27.09 -0.62 -12.30
N ILE A 25 27.44 0.11 -11.25
CA ILE A 25 26.56 1.10 -10.61
C ILE A 25 26.25 2.22 -11.60
N LEU A 26 27.27 2.76 -12.29
CA LEU A 26 27.09 3.79 -13.29
C LEU A 26 26.21 3.31 -14.45
N LEU A 27 26.46 2.11 -14.98
CA LEU A 27 25.69 1.52 -16.07
C LEU A 27 24.22 1.33 -15.69
N THR A 28 23.96 0.78 -14.49
CA THR A 28 22.55 0.62 -13.98
C THR A 28 21.88 1.96 -13.80
N TYR A 29 22.59 2.97 -13.32
CA TYR A 29 22.04 4.31 -13.14
C TYR A 29 21.69 4.98 -14.49
N VAL A 30 22.58 4.90 -15.46
CA VAL A 30 22.38 5.40 -16.82
C VAL A 30 21.22 4.65 -17.51
N ALA A 31 21.18 3.33 -17.40
CA ALA A 31 20.09 2.52 -17.96
C ALA A 31 18.73 2.88 -17.32
N MET A 32 18.69 3.11 -16.01
CA MET A 32 17.47 3.54 -15.30
C MET A 32 17.02 4.94 -15.75
N LEU A 33 17.96 5.89 -15.89
CA LEU A 33 17.63 7.24 -16.40
C LEU A 33 17.14 7.20 -17.83
N PHE A 34 17.73 6.37 -18.68
CA PHE A 34 17.33 6.22 -20.07
C PHE A 34 15.94 5.57 -20.19
N ALA A 35 15.66 4.54 -19.39
CA ALA A 35 14.33 3.92 -19.31
C ALA A 35 13.26 4.90 -18.81
N LEU A 36 13.58 5.67 -17.78
CA LEU A 36 12.69 6.69 -17.22
C LEU A 36 12.43 7.81 -18.26
N TYR A 37 13.46 8.27 -18.96
CA TYR A 37 13.32 9.27 -20.03
C TYR A 37 12.44 8.74 -21.16
N GLY A 38 12.67 7.52 -21.64
CA GLY A 38 11.86 6.91 -22.70
C GLY A 38 10.39 6.80 -22.29
N LEU A 39 10.13 6.37 -21.06
CA LEU A 39 8.79 6.28 -20.51
C LEU A 39 8.11 7.66 -20.41
N ILE A 40 8.80 8.65 -19.90
CA ILE A 40 8.28 10.03 -19.80
C ILE A 40 8.03 10.61 -21.21
N ALA A 41 8.97 10.45 -22.11
CA ALA A 41 8.90 11.00 -23.48
C ALA A 41 7.77 10.40 -24.32
N THR A 42 7.37 9.16 -24.04
CA THR A 42 6.25 8.50 -24.74
C THR A 42 4.91 8.75 -24.04
N LEU A 43 4.85 8.59 -22.71
CA LEU A 43 3.60 8.68 -21.97
C LEU A 43 3.07 10.12 -21.86
N ILE A 44 3.92 11.10 -21.55
CA ILE A 44 3.44 12.47 -21.29
C ILE A 44 2.73 13.08 -22.50
N PRO A 45 3.26 13.02 -23.75
CA PRO A 45 2.55 13.57 -24.90
C PRO A 45 1.21 12.88 -25.17
N GLU A 46 1.15 11.56 -24.99
CA GLU A 46 -0.08 10.80 -25.23
C GLU A 46 -1.14 11.05 -24.15
N LEU A 47 -0.74 11.16 -22.88
CA LEU A 47 -1.64 11.57 -21.81
C LEU A 47 -2.20 12.98 -22.06
N PHE A 48 -1.33 13.91 -22.46
CA PHE A 48 -1.76 15.27 -22.78
C PHE A 48 -2.73 15.32 -23.95
N SER A 49 -2.42 14.61 -25.04
CA SER A 49 -3.32 14.48 -26.19
C SER A 49 -4.67 13.89 -25.79
N SER A 50 -4.68 12.85 -24.97
CA SER A 50 -5.90 12.24 -24.47
C SER A 50 -6.75 13.22 -23.65
N ILE A 51 -6.13 13.96 -22.71
CA ILE A 51 -6.84 14.96 -21.92
C ILE A 51 -7.36 16.12 -22.81
N ALA A 52 -6.55 16.60 -23.74
CA ALA A 52 -6.96 17.66 -24.68
C ALA A 52 -8.16 17.21 -25.53
N ASN A 53 -8.15 15.98 -26.01
CA ASN A 53 -9.27 15.41 -26.77
C ASN A 53 -10.54 15.27 -25.91
N ILE A 54 -10.41 14.90 -24.63
CA ILE A 54 -11.55 14.84 -23.70
C ILE A 54 -12.15 16.24 -23.54
N VAL A 55 -11.32 17.24 -23.28
CA VAL A 55 -11.79 18.62 -23.08
C VAL A 55 -12.45 19.19 -24.34
N SER A 56 -11.86 18.98 -25.51
CA SER A 56 -12.39 19.49 -26.80
C SER A 56 -13.72 18.82 -27.19
N ASN A 57 -13.92 17.54 -26.84
CA ASN A 57 -15.13 16.79 -27.16
C ASN A 57 -16.12 16.71 -25.99
N PHE A 58 -15.86 17.41 -24.90
CA PHE A 58 -16.66 17.29 -23.68
C PHE A 58 -18.16 17.57 -23.89
N SER A 59 -18.48 18.58 -24.72
CA SER A 59 -19.89 18.92 -25.06
C SER A 59 -20.61 17.76 -25.75
N ASN A 60 -19.92 17.03 -26.63
CA ASN A 60 -20.47 15.85 -27.29
C ASN A 60 -20.72 14.72 -26.30
N TYR A 61 -19.79 14.52 -25.37
CA TYR A 61 -19.95 13.49 -24.33
C TYR A 61 -21.10 13.81 -23.37
N ALA A 62 -21.28 15.07 -22.98
CA ALA A 62 -22.40 15.51 -22.15
C ALA A 62 -23.75 15.25 -22.85
N ASN A 63 -23.83 15.53 -24.15
CA ASN A 63 -25.02 15.25 -24.95
C ASN A 63 -25.31 13.74 -25.03
N ASN A 64 -24.28 12.90 -25.22
CA ASN A 64 -24.45 11.45 -25.26
C ASN A 64 -25.06 10.88 -23.96
N ILE A 65 -24.64 11.42 -22.79
CA ILE A 65 -25.24 11.01 -21.52
C ILE A 65 -26.68 11.45 -21.41
N GLN A 66 -26.98 12.66 -21.85
CA GLN A 66 -28.36 13.16 -21.84
C GLN A 66 -29.25 12.30 -22.73
N ASP A 67 -28.81 11.97 -23.95
CA ASP A 67 -29.49 11.08 -24.87
C ASP A 67 -29.69 9.68 -24.30
N PHE A 68 -28.68 9.14 -23.61
CA PHE A 68 -28.76 7.85 -22.94
C PHE A 68 -29.78 7.88 -21.79
N ALA A 69 -29.73 8.90 -20.92
CA ALA A 69 -30.66 9.08 -19.83
C ALA A 69 -32.09 9.22 -20.35
N THR A 70 -32.31 9.98 -21.42
CA THR A 70 -33.62 10.15 -22.06
C THR A 70 -34.19 8.82 -22.57
N LYS A 71 -33.33 7.99 -23.22
CA LYS A 71 -33.75 6.65 -23.70
C LYS A 71 -34.10 5.69 -22.57
N VAL A 72 -33.31 5.67 -21.50
CA VAL A 72 -33.51 4.77 -20.36
C VAL A 72 -34.75 5.20 -19.54
N LEU A 73 -34.96 6.51 -19.38
CA LEU A 73 -36.02 7.09 -18.59
C LEU A 73 -37.30 7.44 -19.39
N ALA A 74 -37.40 7.00 -20.65
CA ALA A 74 -38.49 7.32 -21.54
C ALA A 74 -39.90 7.01 -20.95
N ASN A 75 -40.00 6.00 -20.09
CA ASN A 75 -41.25 5.58 -19.42
C ASN A 75 -41.48 6.31 -18.09
N TYR A 76 -40.59 7.18 -17.62
CA TYR A 76 -40.67 7.86 -16.32
C TYR A 76 -40.37 9.37 -16.47
N PRO A 77 -41.35 10.19 -16.94
CA PRO A 77 -41.13 11.59 -17.32
C PRO A 77 -40.68 12.49 -16.14
N GLU A 78 -41.15 12.26 -14.92
CA GLU A 78 -40.71 13.04 -13.74
C GLU A 78 -39.22 12.77 -13.40
N MET A 79 -38.81 11.50 -13.49
CA MET A 79 -37.39 11.13 -13.28
C MET A 79 -36.52 11.66 -14.41
N GLN A 80 -37.00 11.67 -15.65
CA GLN A 80 -36.29 12.21 -16.79
C GLN A 80 -35.99 13.70 -16.62
N GLN A 81 -36.99 14.52 -16.25
CA GLN A 81 -36.79 15.95 -16.03
C GLN A 81 -35.77 16.23 -14.91
N THR A 82 -35.85 15.46 -13.83
CA THR A 82 -34.89 15.58 -12.73
C THR A 82 -33.44 15.17 -13.17
N ALA A 83 -33.33 14.07 -13.92
CA ALA A 83 -32.05 13.61 -14.46
C ALA A 83 -31.42 14.64 -15.41
N ASP A 84 -32.23 15.19 -16.33
CA ASP A 84 -31.76 16.23 -17.28
C ASP A 84 -31.25 17.47 -16.56
N GLN A 85 -31.89 17.91 -15.47
CA GLN A 85 -31.47 19.04 -14.67
C GLN A 85 -30.11 18.75 -13.96
N TYR A 86 -29.95 17.55 -13.39
CA TYR A 86 -28.69 17.15 -12.74
C TYR A 86 -27.56 16.98 -13.75
N ILE A 87 -27.82 16.32 -14.89
CA ILE A 87 -26.85 16.10 -15.95
C ILE A 87 -26.37 17.43 -16.52
N SER A 88 -27.28 18.35 -16.85
CA SER A 88 -26.93 19.66 -17.39
C SER A 88 -26.14 20.52 -16.38
N THR A 89 -26.56 20.53 -15.11
CA THR A 89 -25.84 21.27 -14.06
C THR A 89 -24.44 20.70 -13.83
N PHE A 90 -24.32 19.38 -13.75
CA PHE A 90 -23.03 18.70 -13.56
C PHE A 90 -22.12 18.91 -14.77
N SER A 91 -22.64 18.75 -15.98
CA SER A 91 -21.88 18.95 -17.21
C SER A 91 -21.38 20.38 -17.34
N ALA A 92 -22.19 21.39 -17.00
CA ALA A 92 -21.77 22.79 -17.02
C ALA A 92 -20.64 23.06 -16.00
N LYS A 93 -20.76 22.54 -14.77
CA LYS A 93 -19.71 22.69 -13.75
C LYS A 93 -18.41 21.99 -14.15
N LEU A 94 -18.52 20.77 -14.69
CA LEU A 94 -17.36 20.00 -15.13
C LEU A 94 -16.70 20.64 -16.35
N SER A 95 -17.47 21.12 -17.33
CA SER A 95 -16.95 21.86 -18.47
C SER A 95 -16.18 23.10 -18.04
N ASN A 96 -16.74 23.89 -17.11
CA ASN A 96 -16.06 25.06 -16.58
C ASN A 96 -14.77 24.71 -15.88
N TRP A 97 -14.76 23.67 -15.04
CA TRP A 97 -13.55 23.21 -14.36
C TRP A 97 -12.50 22.69 -15.36
N LEU A 98 -12.90 21.89 -16.35
CA LEU A 98 -12.01 21.37 -17.39
C LEU A 98 -11.34 22.51 -18.18
N THR A 99 -12.13 23.52 -18.56
CA THR A 99 -11.64 24.60 -19.44
C THR A 99 -10.88 25.67 -18.66
N ASN A 100 -11.37 26.06 -17.47
CA ASN A 100 -10.84 27.21 -16.73
C ASN A 100 -9.80 26.83 -15.66
N ASP A 101 -9.83 25.60 -15.15
CA ASP A 101 -8.89 25.16 -14.12
C ASP A 101 -7.91 24.12 -14.64
N LEU A 102 -8.40 23.00 -15.19
CA LEU A 102 -7.56 21.88 -15.60
C LEU A 102 -6.66 22.22 -16.81
N MET A 103 -7.23 22.79 -17.89
CA MET A 103 -6.46 23.10 -19.10
C MET A 103 -5.38 24.16 -18.88
N PRO A 104 -5.62 25.27 -18.15
CA PRO A 104 -4.57 26.21 -17.79
C PRO A 104 -3.50 25.60 -16.90
N MET A 105 -3.90 24.75 -15.94
CA MET A 105 -2.95 24.03 -15.06
C MET A 105 -2.05 23.11 -15.88
N LEU A 106 -2.60 22.31 -16.80
CA LEU A 106 -1.84 21.43 -17.68
C LEU A 106 -0.93 22.22 -18.62
N ARG A 107 -1.44 23.31 -19.20
CA ARG A 107 -0.64 24.21 -20.03
C ARG A 107 0.51 24.83 -19.26
N THR A 108 0.25 25.31 -18.05
CA THR A 108 1.28 25.87 -17.17
C THR A 108 2.31 24.81 -16.78
N PHE A 109 1.87 23.58 -16.50
CA PHE A 109 2.76 22.46 -16.24
C PHE A 109 3.68 22.15 -17.43
N LEU A 110 3.13 22.09 -18.65
CA LEU A 110 3.92 21.90 -19.88
C LEU A 110 4.86 23.07 -20.17
N LEU A 111 4.39 24.31 -19.99
CA LEU A 111 5.23 25.49 -20.15
C LEU A 111 6.34 25.54 -19.09
N ASN A 112 6.07 25.13 -17.87
CA ASN A 112 7.08 24.99 -16.83
C ASN A 112 8.06 23.86 -17.13
N LEU A 113 7.61 22.74 -17.69
CA LEU A 113 8.51 21.70 -18.21
C LEU A 113 9.37 22.21 -19.36
N SER A 114 8.80 22.93 -20.31
CA SER A 114 9.54 23.53 -21.43
C SER A 114 10.36 24.76 -21.00
N GLY A 115 9.87 25.58 -20.07
CA GLY A 115 10.60 26.72 -19.50
C GLY A 115 11.75 26.30 -18.59
N GLN A 116 11.67 25.12 -17.98
CA GLN A 116 12.82 24.52 -17.28
C GLN A 116 13.91 24.04 -18.24
N LEU A 117 13.64 23.92 -19.54
CA LEU A 117 14.68 23.78 -20.56
C LEU A 117 15.61 25.00 -20.65
N VAL A 118 15.14 26.18 -20.29
CA VAL A 118 15.98 27.41 -20.14
C VAL A 118 16.85 27.30 -18.89
N ASN A 119 16.38 26.63 -17.84
CA ASN A 119 17.17 26.25 -16.67
C ASN A 119 17.85 24.87 -16.86
N MET A 120 18.01 24.41 -18.09
CA MET A 120 18.57 23.10 -18.43
C MET A 120 19.95 22.88 -17.76
N VAL A 121 20.76 23.93 -17.71
CA VAL A 121 22.07 23.91 -17.02
C VAL A 121 21.88 23.61 -15.52
N THR A 122 20.91 24.24 -14.85
CA THR A 122 20.63 24.02 -13.42
C THR A 122 20.02 22.64 -13.19
N PHE A 123 19.15 22.18 -14.05
CA PHE A 123 18.56 20.84 -14.00
C PHE A 123 19.63 19.75 -14.19
N PHE A 124 20.46 19.85 -15.23
CA PHE A 124 21.58 18.93 -15.45
C PHE A 124 22.60 18.99 -14.33
N LYS A 125 22.93 20.18 -13.84
CA LYS A 125 23.80 20.33 -12.67
C LYS A 125 23.24 19.59 -11.46
N ASN A 126 21.97 19.74 -11.14
CA ASN A 126 21.34 19.10 -9.98
C ASN A 126 21.26 17.58 -10.15
N ILE A 127 20.92 17.09 -11.34
CA ILE A 127 20.97 15.64 -11.65
C ILE A 127 22.39 15.12 -11.52
N LEU A 128 23.35 15.81 -12.09
CA LEU A 128 24.78 15.41 -12.05
C LEU A 128 25.29 15.37 -10.59
N LEU A 129 25.01 16.40 -9.80
CA LEU A 129 25.38 16.43 -8.38
C LEU A 129 24.68 15.32 -7.60
N GLY A 130 23.37 15.13 -7.80
CA GLY A 130 22.62 14.03 -7.19
C GLY A 130 23.18 12.65 -7.59
N ALA A 131 23.52 12.47 -8.86
CA ALA A 131 24.13 11.24 -9.36
C ALA A 131 25.51 10.99 -8.72
N ILE A 132 26.35 12.01 -8.65
CA ILE A 132 27.70 11.91 -8.02
C ILE A 132 27.53 11.51 -6.54
N VAL A 133 26.65 12.17 -5.81
CA VAL A 133 26.39 11.86 -4.39
C VAL A 133 25.83 10.44 -4.24
N ALA A 134 24.87 10.05 -5.06
CA ALA A 134 24.26 8.72 -5.02
C ALA A 134 25.32 7.63 -5.32
N ILE A 135 26.12 7.80 -6.36
CA ILE A 135 27.20 6.87 -6.72
C ILE A 135 28.23 6.78 -5.58
N TYR A 136 28.63 7.92 -5.01
CA TYR A 136 29.56 7.96 -3.90
C TYR A 136 29.02 7.25 -2.66
N MET A 137 27.75 7.49 -2.30
CA MET A 137 27.09 6.81 -1.18
C MET A 137 26.97 5.30 -1.42
N LEU A 138 26.53 4.88 -2.61
CA LEU A 138 26.41 3.46 -2.98
C LEU A 138 27.77 2.75 -3.02
N TYR A 139 28.79 3.43 -3.51
CA TYR A 139 30.16 2.90 -3.54
C TYR A 139 30.73 2.67 -2.14
N ASN A 140 30.52 3.62 -1.22
CA ASN A 140 31.02 3.58 0.14
C ASN A 140 30.03 3.00 1.15
N LYS A 141 28.88 2.46 0.72
CA LYS A 141 27.78 1.95 1.57
C LYS A 141 28.29 1.05 2.70
N GLU A 142 29.17 0.12 2.40
CA GLU A 142 29.69 -0.83 3.38
C GLU A 142 30.55 -0.14 4.45
N SER A 143 31.37 0.85 4.06
CA SER A 143 32.18 1.63 4.98
C SER A 143 31.33 2.47 5.94
N TYR A 144 30.27 3.12 5.42
CA TYR A 144 29.35 3.90 6.26
C TYR A 144 28.60 3.01 7.24
N ILE A 145 28.07 1.88 6.78
CA ILE A 145 27.38 0.91 7.65
C ILE A 145 28.34 0.39 8.73
N ALA A 146 29.61 0.08 8.38
CA ALA A 146 30.59 -0.38 9.36
C ALA A 146 30.90 0.69 10.42
N LYS A 147 31.01 1.97 10.01
CA LYS A 147 31.22 3.08 10.96
C LYS A 147 30.02 3.28 11.88
N LEU A 148 28.79 3.18 11.36
CA LEU A 148 27.58 3.27 12.16
C LEU A 148 27.48 2.10 13.16
N LYS A 149 27.76 0.87 12.73
CA LYS A 149 27.81 -0.30 13.63
C LYS A 149 28.85 -0.10 14.74
N LYS A 150 30.05 0.40 14.40
CA LYS A 150 31.09 0.70 15.38
C LYS A 150 30.60 1.73 16.41
N ALA A 151 29.94 2.79 15.98
CA ALA A 151 29.37 3.80 16.89
C ALA A 151 28.28 3.21 17.80
N VAL A 152 27.37 2.38 17.26
CA VAL A 152 26.33 1.71 18.05
C VAL A 152 26.95 0.82 19.14
N TYR A 153 27.95 0.02 18.82
CA TYR A 153 28.63 -0.82 19.81
C TYR A 153 29.40 0.00 20.86
N ALA A 154 30.02 1.10 20.44
CA ALA A 154 30.75 1.99 21.36
C ALA A 154 29.82 2.69 22.38
N LEU A 155 28.58 3.04 21.96
CA LEU A 155 27.63 3.74 22.81
C LEU A 155 26.75 2.81 23.66
N LEU A 156 26.34 1.66 23.11
CA LEU A 156 25.33 0.79 23.72
C LEU A 156 25.87 -0.53 24.26
N GLY A 157 27.16 -0.83 24.04
CA GLY A 157 27.74 -2.13 24.41
C GLY A 157 27.28 -3.28 23.51
N LEU A 158 27.63 -4.52 23.88
CA LEU A 158 27.40 -5.70 23.03
C LEU A 158 25.92 -6.09 22.95
N ASP A 159 25.24 -6.23 24.09
CA ASP A 159 23.89 -6.78 24.13
C ASP A 159 22.85 -5.85 23.49
N HIS A 160 22.85 -4.58 23.90
CA HIS A 160 21.96 -3.57 23.32
C HIS A 160 22.35 -3.22 21.89
N GLY A 161 23.67 -3.21 21.59
CA GLY A 161 24.18 -2.97 20.23
C GLY A 161 23.72 -4.04 19.24
N ASN A 162 23.77 -5.33 19.63
CA ASN A 162 23.26 -6.43 18.80
C ASN A 162 21.74 -6.30 18.55
N ALA A 163 20.97 -5.92 19.57
CA ALA A 163 19.53 -5.72 19.44
C ALA A 163 19.22 -4.61 18.44
N VAL A 164 19.85 -3.44 18.59
CA VAL A 164 19.64 -2.28 17.69
C VAL A 164 20.04 -2.61 16.25
N ILE A 165 21.19 -3.29 16.04
CA ILE A 165 21.61 -3.64 14.67
C ILE A 165 20.63 -4.61 14.01
N ARG A 166 20.11 -5.59 14.76
CA ARG A 166 19.10 -6.52 14.26
C ARG A 166 17.80 -5.77 13.89
N ASP A 167 17.35 -4.89 14.77
CA ASP A 167 16.14 -4.09 14.54
C ASP A 167 16.32 -3.16 13.33
N CYS A 168 17.49 -2.52 13.15
CA CYS A 168 17.80 -1.72 11.95
C CYS A 168 17.86 -2.56 10.65
N GLN A 169 18.34 -3.79 10.71
CA GLN A 169 18.34 -4.69 9.56
C GLN A 169 16.92 -5.08 9.18
N TYR A 170 16.10 -5.41 10.16
CA TYR A 170 14.67 -5.69 9.97
C TYR A 170 13.95 -4.49 9.34
N VAL A 171 14.11 -3.29 9.92
CA VAL A 171 13.54 -2.05 9.38
C VAL A 171 13.93 -1.83 7.91
N ASN A 172 15.22 -2.00 7.58
CA ASN A 172 15.68 -1.84 6.20
C ASN A 172 15.08 -2.88 5.25
N GLN A 173 14.90 -4.11 5.71
CA GLN A 173 14.31 -5.18 4.90
C GLN A 173 12.83 -4.93 4.64
N GLU A 174 12.06 -4.63 5.69
CA GLU A 174 10.62 -4.34 5.59
C GLU A 174 10.35 -3.11 4.75
N PHE A 175 11.04 -2.01 5.03
CA PHE A 175 10.83 -0.75 4.34
C PHE A 175 11.18 -0.84 2.85
N SER A 176 12.34 -1.41 2.51
CA SER A 176 12.75 -1.57 1.11
C SER A 176 11.92 -2.61 0.38
N GLY A 177 11.55 -3.70 1.05
CA GLY A 177 10.67 -4.74 0.51
C GLY A 177 9.31 -4.18 0.14
N PHE A 178 8.69 -3.43 1.06
CA PHE A 178 7.40 -2.80 0.83
C PHE A 178 7.43 -1.80 -0.33
N LEU A 179 8.38 -0.85 -0.33
CA LEU A 179 8.44 0.17 -1.38
C LEU A 179 8.70 -0.43 -2.77
N VAL A 180 9.67 -1.33 -2.87
CA VAL A 180 9.98 -2.00 -4.15
C VAL A 180 8.82 -2.89 -4.57
N GLY A 181 8.24 -3.63 -3.63
CA GLY A 181 7.08 -4.47 -3.88
C GLY A 181 5.91 -3.65 -4.41
N LYS A 182 5.59 -2.51 -3.78
CA LYS A 182 4.46 -1.66 -4.20
C LYS A 182 4.66 -1.00 -5.56
N VAL A 183 5.89 -0.62 -5.90
CA VAL A 183 6.21 -0.12 -7.24
C VAL A 183 6.04 -1.22 -8.30
N ILE A 184 6.55 -2.43 -8.04
CA ILE A 184 6.40 -3.56 -8.96
C ILE A 184 4.92 -3.93 -9.13
N ASP A 185 4.18 -4.00 -8.04
CA ASP A 185 2.74 -4.24 -8.00
C ASP A 185 1.99 -3.24 -8.89
N SER A 186 2.22 -1.95 -8.69
CA SER A 186 1.61 -0.87 -9.46
C SER A 186 1.93 -0.93 -10.97
N ILE A 187 3.15 -1.30 -11.33
CA ILE A 187 3.55 -1.49 -12.73
C ILE A 187 2.78 -2.68 -13.34
N ILE A 188 2.67 -3.79 -12.62
CA ILE A 188 1.96 -4.98 -13.09
C ILE A 188 0.48 -4.69 -13.26
N ILE A 189 -0.16 -4.04 -12.28
CA ILE A 189 -1.57 -3.64 -12.32
C ILE A 189 -1.82 -2.67 -13.48
N GLY A 190 -0.96 -1.66 -13.69
CA GLY A 190 -1.05 -0.75 -14.83
C GLY A 190 -0.91 -1.48 -16.17
N ALA A 191 0.02 -2.42 -16.29
CA ALA A 191 0.21 -3.20 -17.51
C ALA A 191 -0.99 -4.13 -17.80
N ILE A 192 -1.52 -4.83 -16.80
CA ILE A 192 -2.73 -5.66 -16.95
C ILE A 192 -3.91 -4.77 -17.34
N CYS A 193 -4.08 -3.62 -16.68
CA CYS A 193 -5.12 -2.67 -17.00
C CYS A 193 -5.02 -2.21 -18.47
N TYR A 194 -3.84 -1.85 -18.94
CA TYR A 194 -3.62 -1.45 -20.32
C TYR A 194 -3.96 -2.55 -21.33
N LEU A 195 -3.49 -3.75 -21.09
CA LEU A 195 -3.75 -4.90 -21.96
C LEU A 195 -5.25 -5.18 -22.08
N VAL A 196 -5.95 -5.26 -20.95
CA VAL A 196 -7.38 -5.62 -20.93
C VAL A 196 -8.24 -4.47 -21.48
N THR A 197 -8.00 -3.23 -21.07
CA THR A 197 -8.77 -2.08 -21.56
C THR A 197 -8.55 -1.84 -23.06
N SER A 198 -7.35 -2.10 -23.57
CA SER A 198 -7.07 -2.05 -25.01
C SER A 198 -7.79 -3.16 -25.80
N LEU A 199 -7.87 -4.39 -25.23
CA LEU A 199 -8.57 -5.51 -25.86
C LEU A 199 -10.09 -5.31 -25.88
N ILE A 200 -10.65 -4.71 -24.83
CA ILE A 200 -12.09 -4.40 -24.73
C ILE A 200 -12.47 -3.19 -25.61
N GLY A 201 -11.47 -2.41 -26.08
CA GLY A 201 -11.70 -1.20 -26.85
C GLY A 201 -12.12 -0.01 -25.97
N THR A 202 -11.74 0.01 -24.71
CA THR A 202 -12.04 1.12 -23.78
C THR A 202 -11.43 2.43 -24.28
N PRO A 203 -12.19 3.54 -24.34
CA PRO A 203 -11.65 4.83 -24.75
C PRO A 203 -10.51 5.26 -23.80
N TYR A 204 -9.47 5.85 -24.37
CA TYR A 204 -8.29 6.34 -23.66
C TYR A 204 -7.62 5.27 -22.76
N ALA A 205 -7.53 4.03 -23.25
CA ALA A 205 -6.99 2.90 -22.52
C ALA A 205 -5.64 3.17 -21.84
N LEU A 206 -4.71 3.86 -22.52
CA LEU A 206 -3.41 4.22 -21.95
C LEU A 206 -3.56 5.19 -20.76
N LEU A 207 -4.37 6.26 -20.93
CA LEU A 207 -4.61 7.24 -19.86
C LEU A 207 -5.21 6.57 -18.63
N VAL A 208 -6.25 5.76 -18.82
CA VAL A 208 -6.92 4.99 -17.76
C VAL A 208 -5.93 4.09 -17.04
N SER A 209 -5.12 3.35 -17.77
CA SER A 209 -4.17 2.40 -17.20
C SER A 209 -3.03 3.07 -16.45
N VAL A 210 -2.55 4.21 -16.92
CA VAL A 210 -1.53 4.99 -16.21
C VAL A 210 -2.10 5.58 -14.92
N ILE A 211 -3.33 6.10 -14.96
CA ILE A 211 -4.00 6.60 -13.74
C ILE A 211 -4.17 5.46 -12.74
N ILE A 212 -4.72 4.31 -13.14
CA ILE A 212 -4.90 3.15 -12.27
C ILE A 212 -3.54 2.68 -11.70
N GLY A 213 -2.53 2.51 -12.55
CA GLY A 213 -1.20 2.06 -12.12
C GLY A 213 -0.52 3.03 -11.16
N VAL A 214 -0.55 4.34 -11.46
CA VAL A 214 0.08 5.36 -10.60
C VAL A 214 -0.65 5.49 -9.26
N THR A 215 -1.97 5.54 -9.28
CA THR A 215 -2.75 5.65 -8.03
C THR A 215 -2.63 4.39 -7.17
N ASN A 216 -2.44 3.20 -7.77
CA ASN A 216 -2.26 1.95 -7.05
C ASN A 216 -1.02 1.93 -6.13
N ILE A 217 -0.06 2.85 -6.31
CA ILE A 217 1.06 3.04 -5.37
C ILE A 217 0.55 3.39 -3.96
N ILE A 218 -0.58 4.09 -3.85
CA ILE A 218 -1.19 4.46 -2.58
C ILE A 218 -2.00 3.27 -2.04
N PRO A 219 -1.59 2.67 -0.92
CA PRO A 219 -2.29 1.52 -0.37
C PRO A 219 -3.74 1.86 -0.01
N PHE A 220 -4.67 0.94 -0.18
CA PHE A 220 -6.10 1.04 0.09
C PHE A 220 -6.85 2.11 -0.72
N PHE A 221 -6.38 3.34 -0.75
CA PHE A 221 -7.06 4.45 -1.42
C PHE A 221 -6.76 4.53 -2.92
N GLY A 222 -5.60 4.03 -3.34
CA GLY A 222 -5.15 4.08 -4.73
C GLY A 222 -6.16 3.54 -5.74
N PRO A 223 -6.70 2.33 -5.54
CA PRO A 223 -7.72 1.75 -6.40
C PRO A 223 -8.93 2.66 -6.61
N PHE A 224 -9.44 3.26 -5.55
CA PHE A 224 -10.61 4.15 -5.63
C PHE A 224 -10.27 5.49 -6.28
N LEU A 225 -9.11 6.07 -5.93
CA LEU A 225 -8.65 7.32 -6.51
C LEU A 225 -8.41 7.22 -8.01
N GLY A 226 -8.05 6.04 -8.51
CA GLY A 226 -7.88 5.78 -9.93
C GLY A 226 -9.18 5.38 -10.62
N ALA A 227 -9.91 4.40 -10.04
CA ALA A 227 -11.07 3.81 -10.68
C ALA A 227 -12.26 4.80 -10.81
N VAL A 228 -12.54 5.61 -9.79
CA VAL A 228 -13.69 6.51 -9.81
C VAL A 228 -13.59 7.56 -10.92
N PRO A 229 -12.51 8.36 -11.04
CA PRO A 229 -12.40 9.32 -12.14
C PRO A 229 -12.33 8.65 -13.51
N CYS A 230 -11.67 7.50 -13.63
CA CYS A 230 -11.63 6.76 -14.89
C CYS A 230 -13.01 6.24 -15.29
N LEU A 231 -13.77 5.68 -14.35
CA LEU A 231 -15.15 5.23 -14.59
C LEU A 231 -16.06 6.37 -15.03
N LEU A 232 -15.97 7.52 -14.35
CA LEU A 232 -16.76 8.71 -14.71
C LEU A 232 -16.38 9.20 -16.12
N LEU A 233 -15.10 9.20 -16.45
CA LEU A 233 -14.62 9.59 -17.77
C LEU A 233 -15.14 8.65 -18.86
N ILE A 234 -15.07 7.34 -18.66
CA ILE A 234 -15.55 6.36 -19.63
C ILE A 234 -17.08 6.44 -19.74
N LEU A 235 -17.79 6.64 -18.62
CA LEU A 235 -19.26 6.81 -18.58
C LEU A 235 -19.73 8.00 -19.43
N LEU A 236 -18.97 9.11 -19.43
CA LEU A 236 -19.25 10.27 -20.26
C LEU A 236 -19.16 9.96 -21.75
N ILE A 237 -18.29 9.04 -22.15
CA ILE A 237 -18.03 8.71 -23.54
C ILE A 237 -18.98 7.62 -24.04
N ASP A 238 -19.03 6.50 -23.30
CA ASP A 238 -19.83 5.32 -23.64
C ASP A 238 -20.26 4.61 -22.34
N PRO A 239 -21.57 4.70 -21.99
CA PRO A 239 -22.10 4.05 -20.79
C PRO A 239 -21.95 2.52 -20.77
N LEU A 240 -21.98 1.86 -21.94
CA LEU A 240 -21.82 0.42 -22.00
C LEU A 240 -20.36 0.02 -21.73
N GLN A 241 -19.41 0.76 -22.27
CA GLN A 241 -17.99 0.58 -21.96
C GLN A 241 -17.68 0.86 -20.49
N ALA A 242 -18.38 1.81 -19.87
CA ALA A 242 -18.25 2.06 -18.44
C ALA A 242 -18.65 0.86 -17.59
N LEU A 243 -19.71 0.14 -17.97
CA LEU A 243 -20.13 -1.08 -17.30
C LEU A 243 -19.09 -2.19 -17.43
N TYR A 244 -18.54 -2.40 -18.63
CA TYR A 244 -17.45 -3.38 -18.82
C TYR A 244 -16.20 -3.02 -18.02
N PHE A 245 -15.84 -1.75 -18.00
CA PHE A 245 -14.73 -1.27 -17.21
C PHE A 245 -14.97 -1.44 -15.71
N LEU A 246 -16.18 -1.16 -15.20
CA LEU A 246 -16.52 -1.35 -13.80
C LEU A 246 -16.36 -2.82 -13.38
N ILE A 247 -16.89 -3.75 -14.17
CA ILE A 247 -16.74 -5.18 -13.90
C ILE A 247 -15.25 -5.57 -13.90
N PHE A 248 -14.53 -5.14 -14.92
CA PHE A 248 -13.11 -5.41 -15.05
C PHE A 248 -12.30 -4.86 -13.87
N VAL A 249 -12.51 -3.59 -13.48
CA VAL A 249 -11.71 -2.99 -12.40
C VAL A 249 -11.99 -3.66 -11.05
N VAL A 250 -13.24 -4.09 -10.78
CA VAL A 250 -13.57 -4.87 -9.59
C VAL A 250 -12.81 -6.20 -9.59
N LEU A 251 -12.80 -6.91 -10.71
CA LEU A 251 -12.03 -8.17 -10.85
C LEU A 251 -10.53 -7.93 -10.70
N LEU A 252 -10.01 -6.85 -11.28
CA LEU A 252 -8.60 -6.46 -11.16
C LEU A 252 -8.23 -6.20 -9.70
N GLN A 253 -9.09 -5.50 -8.94
CA GLN A 253 -8.85 -5.23 -7.52
C GLN A 253 -8.92 -6.50 -6.66
N GLN A 254 -9.82 -7.43 -6.99
CA GLN A 254 -9.85 -8.75 -6.32
C GLN A 254 -8.58 -9.56 -6.61
N PHE A 255 -8.09 -9.48 -7.85
CA PHE A 255 -6.82 -10.12 -8.22
C PHE A 255 -5.64 -9.49 -7.49
N ASP A 256 -5.58 -8.16 -7.42
CA ASP A 256 -4.55 -7.43 -6.67
C ASP A 256 -4.56 -7.82 -5.19
N GLY A 257 -5.70 -7.69 -4.53
CA GLY A 257 -5.83 -7.91 -3.09
C GLY A 257 -5.59 -9.36 -2.64
N ASN A 258 -6.01 -10.34 -3.43
CA ASN A 258 -5.96 -11.75 -3.04
C ASN A 258 -4.76 -12.53 -3.59
N PHE A 259 -4.17 -12.10 -4.71
CA PHE A 259 -3.07 -12.82 -5.35
C PHE A 259 -1.79 -12.01 -5.45
N LEU A 260 -1.87 -10.81 -6.01
CA LEU A 260 -0.69 -10.03 -6.34
C LEU A 260 -0.07 -9.41 -5.07
N GLY A 261 -0.89 -8.77 -4.25
CA GLY A 261 -0.48 -8.15 -3.00
C GLY A 261 0.24 -9.14 -2.07
N PRO A 262 -0.37 -10.26 -1.65
CA PRO A 262 0.29 -11.24 -0.80
C PRO A 262 1.56 -11.83 -1.42
N LYS A 263 1.58 -12.06 -2.74
CA LYS A 263 2.73 -12.64 -3.44
C LYS A 263 3.92 -11.68 -3.55
N ILE A 264 3.67 -10.39 -3.71
CA ILE A 264 4.71 -9.36 -3.92
C ILE A 264 5.16 -8.75 -2.59
N LEU A 265 4.21 -8.41 -1.72
CA LEU A 265 4.47 -7.73 -0.45
C LEU A 265 4.77 -8.70 0.70
N GLY A 266 4.52 -10.01 0.49
CA GLY A 266 4.61 -11.05 1.51
C GLY A 266 3.36 -11.10 2.40
N GLU A 267 3.30 -12.10 3.26
CA GLU A 267 2.27 -12.19 4.28
C GLU A 267 2.38 -10.95 5.17
N THR A 268 1.27 -10.25 5.27
CA THR A 268 1.14 -8.96 5.91
C THR A 268 1.89 -8.88 7.24
N THR A 269 2.52 -7.77 7.46
CA THR A 269 3.30 -7.30 8.61
C THR A 269 2.71 -7.53 10.00
N GLY A 270 1.67 -8.36 10.16
CA GLY A 270 0.97 -8.60 11.43
C GLY A 270 0.29 -7.34 12.01
N VAL A 271 0.08 -6.34 11.18
CA VAL A 271 -0.59 -5.08 11.55
C VAL A 271 -2.05 -5.16 11.14
N SER A 272 -2.96 -4.81 12.04
CA SER A 272 -4.40 -4.79 11.72
C SER A 272 -4.71 -3.77 10.62
N SER A 273 -5.68 -4.08 9.74
CA SER A 273 -6.12 -3.17 8.68
C SER A 273 -6.54 -1.80 9.22
N PHE A 274 -7.08 -1.75 10.43
CA PHE A 274 -7.45 -0.52 11.12
C PHE A 274 -6.24 0.40 11.36
N LEU A 275 -5.12 -0.13 11.88
CA LEU A 275 -3.89 0.64 12.10
C LEU A 275 -3.27 1.11 10.79
N ILE A 276 -3.36 0.30 9.74
CA ILE A 276 -2.89 0.70 8.40
C ILE A 276 -3.69 1.89 7.88
N ILE A 277 -5.02 1.86 7.96
CA ILE A 277 -5.88 2.98 7.53
C ILE A 277 -5.56 4.25 8.33
N ILE A 278 -5.48 4.16 9.66
CA ILE A 278 -5.12 5.31 10.50
C ILE A 278 -3.75 5.86 10.11
N SER A 279 -2.75 5.00 9.90
CA SER A 279 -1.42 5.45 9.54
C SER A 279 -1.40 6.19 8.20
N ILE A 280 -2.16 5.72 7.21
CA ILE A 280 -2.29 6.39 5.91
C ILE A 280 -2.95 7.76 6.07
N LEU A 281 -4.01 7.89 6.89
CA LEU A 281 -4.67 9.17 7.15
C LEU A 281 -3.72 10.16 7.83
N ILE A 282 -3.00 9.71 8.86
CA ILE A 282 -2.00 10.53 9.57
C ILE A 282 -0.87 10.93 8.62
N GLY A 283 -0.26 9.97 7.93
CA GLY A 283 0.82 10.22 6.98
C GLY A 283 0.41 11.16 5.85
N GLY A 284 -0.80 10.95 5.33
CA GLY A 284 -1.40 11.82 4.32
C GLY A 284 -1.60 13.26 4.80
N GLY A 285 -2.02 13.44 6.04
CA GLY A 285 -2.18 14.75 6.66
C GLY A 285 -0.85 15.52 6.84
N PHE A 286 0.26 14.81 7.11
CA PHE A 286 1.58 15.44 7.31
C PHE A 286 2.34 15.71 5.99
N TRP A 287 2.35 14.76 5.06
CA TRP A 287 3.19 14.80 3.85
C TRP A 287 2.44 14.48 2.56
N GLY A 288 1.11 14.57 2.57
CA GLY A 288 0.28 14.28 1.40
C GLY A 288 0.47 12.85 0.87
N VAL A 289 0.46 12.69 -0.45
CA VAL A 289 0.58 11.38 -1.12
C VAL A 289 1.86 10.63 -0.71
N PHE A 290 2.99 11.33 -0.59
CA PHE A 290 4.24 10.71 -0.16
C PHE A 290 4.16 10.15 1.26
N GLY A 291 3.48 10.89 2.17
CA GLY A 291 3.20 10.42 3.52
C GLY A 291 2.31 9.18 3.55
N MET A 292 1.29 9.10 2.70
CA MET A 292 0.43 7.91 2.60
C MET A 292 1.21 6.64 2.22
N ILE A 293 2.16 6.77 1.30
CA ILE A 293 2.98 5.63 0.84
C ILE A 293 3.91 5.15 1.97
N ILE A 294 4.57 6.09 2.65
CA ILE A 294 5.56 5.77 3.70
C ILE A 294 4.90 5.35 5.01
N ALA A 295 3.69 5.79 5.28
CA ALA A 295 3.00 5.53 6.54
C ALA A 295 2.83 4.05 6.86
N VAL A 296 2.54 3.22 5.86
CA VAL A 296 2.32 1.78 6.05
C VAL A 296 3.56 1.06 6.57
N PRO A 297 4.74 1.13 5.91
CA PRO A 297 5.93 0.49 6.44
C PRO A 297 6.40 1.09 7.76
N VAL A 298 6.21 2.39 7.98
CA VAL A 298 6.54 3.03 9.27
C VAL A 298 5.64 2.48 10.38
N CYS A 299 4.34 2.36 10.16
CA CYS A 299 3.41 1.76 11.12
C CYS A 299 3.79 0.31 11.43
N ALA A 300 4.08 -0.50 10.42
CA ALA A 300 4.50 -1.89 10.59
C ALA A 300 5.76 -2.00 11.44
N ILE A 301 6.74 -1.14 11.21
CA ILE A 301 7.98 -1.09 12.00
C ILE A 301 7.67 -0.70 13.45
N ILE A 302 6.89 0.35 13.68
CA ILE A 302 6.51 0.79 15.03
C ILE A 302 5.80 -0.35 15.77
N CYS A 303 4.80 -0.98 15.16
CA CYS A 303 4.08 -2.11 15.76
C CYS A 303 5.02 -3.27 16.11
N THR A 304 5.94 -3.63 15.21
CA THR A 304 6.90 -4.71 15.44
C THR A 304 7.89 -4.37 16.56
N VAL A 305 8.40 -3.13 16.58
CA VAL A 305 9.31 -2.68 17.65
C VAL A 305 8.59 -2.68 18.99
N CYS A 306 7.34 -2.19 19.06
CA CYS A 306 6.52 -2.22 20.27
C CYS A 306 6.26 -3.66 20.74
N ARG A 307 5.88 -4.55 19.84
CA ARG A 307 5.67 -5.97 20.13
C ARG A 307 6.94 -6.65 20.65
N ASN A 308 8.07 -6.45 19.96
CA ASN A 308 9.35 -7.01 20.40
C ASN A 308 9.78 -6.47 21.77
N PHE A 309 9.52 -5.19 22.03
CA PHE A 309 9.78 -4.60 23.34
C PHE A 309 8.90 -5.19 24.43
N ALA A 310 7.59 -5.34 24.16
CA ALA A 310 6.65 -5.98 25.06
C ALA A 310 7.05 -7.43 25.37
N ASN A 311 7.32 -8.24 24.34
CA ASN A 311 7.70 -9.64 24.48
C ASN A 311 8.99 -9.81 25.32
N ARG A 312 10.01 -8.98 25.08
CA ARG A 312 11.24 -8.98 25.92
C ARG A 312 10.97 -8.63 27.39
N ARG A 313 9.96 -7.81 27.65
CA ARG A 313 9.55 -7.48 29.03
C ARG A 313 8.74 -8.60 29.66
N LEU A 314 7.82 -9.21 28.91
CA LEU A 314 7.03 -10.36 29.34
C LEU A 314 7.93 -11.55 29.70
N GLU A 315 8.92 -11.86 28.88
CA GLU A 315 9.93 -12.89 29.09
C GLU A 315 10.68 -12.68 30.41
N LYS A 316 11.09 -11.44 30.72
CA LYS A 316 11.72 -11.11 32.00
C LYS A 316 10.83 -11.36 33.22
N HIS A 317 9.51 -11.24 33.02
CA HIS A 317 8.51 -11.51 34.06
C HIS A 317 8.00 -12.95 34.05
N HIS A 318 8.54 -13.81 33.13
CA HIS A 318 8.09 -15.18 32.91
C HIS A 318 6.59 -15.27 32.58
N LEU A 319 6.09 -14.32 31.82
CA LEU A 319 4.72 -14.29 31.30
C LEU A 319 4.70 -14.75 29.84
N PRO A 320 3.61 -15.42 29.40
CA PRO A 320 3.46 -15.84 28.01
C PRO A 320 3.47 -14.66 27.05
N ASP A 321 4.01 -14.86 25.83
CA ASP A 321 3.98 -13.92 24.73
C ASP A 321 2.80 -14.12 23.78
N ASP A 322 1.95 -15.12 24.04
CA ASP A 322 0.76 -15.42 23.26
C ASP A 322 -0.38 -14.47 23.62
N ASP A 323 -0.87 -13.74 22.61
CA ASP A 323 -2.00 -12.83 22.74
C ASP A 323 -3.26 -13.53 23.27
N ALA A 324 -3.46 -14.82 22.96
CA ALA A 324 -4.61 -15.59 23.41
C ALA A 324 -4.69 -15.69 24.95
N PHE A 325 -3.55 -15.67 25.63
CA PHE A 325 -3.50 -15.68 27.10
C PHE A 325 -4.14 -14.42 27.71
N TYR A 326 -4.05 -13.28 27.02
CA TYR A 326 -4.54 -11.99 27.51
C TYR A 326 -5.99 -11.69 27.10
N PHE A 327 -6.59 -12.50 26.25
CA PHE A 327 -7.93 -12.27 25.73
C PHE A 327 -8.97 -12.51 26.83
N HIS A 328 -9.61 -12.49 27.48
CA HIS A 328 -10.68 -12.73 28.46
C HIS A 328 -10.21 -12.72 29.91
N MET A 329 -9.03 -12.15 30.17
CA MET A 329 -8.56 -12.01 31.55
C MET A 329 -8.93 -10.64 32.13
N ASP A 330 -9.17 -10.58 33.42
CA ASP A 330 -9.30 -9.35 34.19
C ASP A 330 -7.92 -8.88 34.68
N HIS A 331 -7.16 -9.74 35.34
CA HIS A 331 -5.79 -9.46 35.78
C HIS A 331 -5.01 -10.76 35.96
N ILE A 332 -3.70 -10.61 36.16
CA ILE A 332 -2.81 -11.73 36.48
C ILE A 332 -2.58 -11.74 37.98
N ASP A 333 -2.77 -12.89 38.63
CA ASP A 333 -2.45 -13.05 40.01
C ASP A 333 -0.93 -12.93 40.25
N PRO A 334 -0.48 -12.01 41.13
CA PRO A 334 0.95 -11.77 41.35
C PRO A 334 1.71 -12.98 41.92
N GLU A 335 1.03 -13.85 42.66
CA GLU A 335 1.66 -15.02 43.33
C GLU A 335 1.69 -16.23 42.39
N THR A 336 0.57 -16.58 41.78
CA THR A 336 0.43 -17.77 40.93
C THR A 336 0.80 -17.55 39.50
N ARG A 337 0.87 -16.26 39.01
CA ARG A 337 1.09 -15.85 37.63
C ARG A 337 0.06 -16.43 36.64
N GLN A 338 -1.12 -16.80 37.14
CA GLN A 338 -2.22 -17.30 36.32
C GLN A 338 -3.17 -16.17 35.94
N ALA A 339 -3.71 -16.27 34.75
CA ALA A 339 -4.74 -15.34 34.29
C ALA A 339 -6.04 -15.58 35.05
N ILE A 340 -6.57 -14.55 35.69
CA ILE A 340 -7.88 -14.58 36.32
C ILE A 340 -8.89 -14.13 35.24
N PRO A 341 -9.87 -14.97 34.85
CA PRO A 341 -10.82 -14.66 33.82
C PRO A 341 -11.73 -13.50 34.24
N TYR A 342 -12.06 -12.64 33.27
CA TYR A 342 -13.00 -11.55 33.46
C TYR A 342 -14.38 -12.12 33.84
N GLN A 343 -14.75 -11.99 35.13
CA GLN A 343 -16.11 -12.30 35.59
C GLN A 343 -17.00 -11.09 35.31
N LYS A 344 -17.93 -11.24 34.37
CA LYS A 344 -18.96 -10.22 34.11
C LYS A 344 -19.75 -10.09 35.43
N LYS A 345 -19.44 -9.03 36.21
CA LYS A 345 -20.19 -8.72 37.44
C LYS A 345 -21.66 -8.66 37.01
N LYS A 346 -22.50 -9.58 37.53
CA LYS A 346 -23.96 -9.43 37.38
C LYS A 346 -24.28 -8.10 38.02
N ILE A 347 -24.55 -7.10 37.22
CA ILE A 347 -25.06 -5.81 37.68
C ILE A 347 -26.43 -6.14 38.27
N ASP A 348 -26.56 -6.06 39.58
CA ASP A 348 -27.83 -6.22 40.25
C ASP A 348 -28.81 -5.25 39.63
N GLU A 349 -29.97 -5.75 39.16
CA GLU A 349 -30.97 -4.97 38.45
C GLU A 349 -31.48 -3.76 39.27
N ALA A 350 -31.15 -3.69 40.56
CA ALA A 350 -31.50 -2.59 41.46
C ALA A 350 -30.65 -1.32 41.31
N GLU A 351 -29.43 -1.37 40.69
CA GLU A 351 -28.56 -0.20 40.52
C GLU A 351 -28.64 0.45 39.14
N VAL A 352 -29.49 -0.04 38.24
CA VAL A 352 -29.64 0.53 36.92
C VAL A 352 -30.49 1.79 37.00
N PHE A 353 -29.85 2.93 37.05
CA PHE A 353 -30.46 4.25 36.92
C PHE A 353 -31.50 4.28 35.77
N HIS A 354 -32.68 4.83 36.04
CA HIS A 354 -33.78 5.00 35.12
C HIS A 354 -33.40 5.91 33.92
N PHE A 355 -32.79 5.33 32.88
CA PHE A 355 -32.69 6.00 31.58
C PHE A 355 -33.96 5.74 30.75
N PRO A 356 -34.57 6.77 30.12
CA PRO A 356 -35.83 6.62 29.34
C PRO A 356 -35.78 5.64 28.15
N GLY A 357 -34.58 5.12 27.77
CA GLY A 357 -34.39 4.15 26.68
C GLY A 357 -34.30 2.67 27.09
N TYR A 358 -34.37 2.35 28.38
CA TYR A 358 -34.10 0.99 28.90
C TYR A 358 -35.09 -0.06 28.40
N ARG A 359 -36.40 0.32 28.26
CA ARG A 359 -37.42 -0.60 27.77
C ARG A 359 -37.22 -1.02 26.33
N LEU A 360 -36.68 -0.12 25.49
CA LEU A 360 -36.41 -0.42 24.06
C LEU A 360 -35.18 -1.37 23.94
N ARG A 361 -34.18 -1.18 24.79
CA ARG A 361 -32.99 -2.03 24.81
C ARG A 361 -33.29 -3.45 25.30
N LYS A 362 -34.16 -3.61 26.31
CA LYS A 362 -34.59 -4.92 26.80
C LYS A 362 -35.43 -5.69 25.76
N ALA A 363 -36.19 -4.99 24.94
CA ALA A 363 -36.93 -5.59 23.82
C ALA A 363 -36.01 -6.01 22.67
N LEU A 364 -35.00 -5.21 22.34
CA LEU A 364 -34.01 -5.54 21.33
C LEU A 364 -33.07 -6.68 21.78
N THR A 365 -32.65 -6.73 23.04
CA THR A 365 -31.83 -7.83 23.58
C THR A 365 -32.58 -9.17 23.58
N LYS A 366 -33.92 -9.17 23.75
CA LYS A 366 -34.73 -10.39 23.62
C LYS A 366 -34.84 -10.93 22.19
N LEU A 367 -34.64 -10.08 21.20
CA LEU A 367 -34.65 -10.44 19.78
C LEU A 367 -33.27 -10.89 19.24
N THR A 368 -32.19 -10.65 20.01
CA THR A 368 -30.82 -10.97 19.60
C THR A 368 -30.15 -12.08 20.43
N THR A 369 -30.84 -12.68 21.41
CA THR A 369 -30.36 -13.89 22.11
C THR A 369 -30.76 -15.16 21.36
N GLU A 370 -30.31 -15.31 20.12
CA GLU A 370 -29.91 -16.60 19.61
C GLU A 370 -28.43 -16.82 20.03
N GLU A 371 -28.21 -17.93 20.67
CA GLU A 371 -26.96 -18.31 21.33
C GLU A 371 -25.74 -18.15 20.43
N SER A 372 -24.87 -17.22 20.78
CA SER A 372 -23.50 -17.17 20.25
C SER A 372 -22.66 -18.22 21.03
N PRO A 373 -21.89 -19.09 20.37
CA PRO A 373 -21.12 -20.14 21.00
C PRO A 373 -19.84 -19.66 21.74
N VAL A 374 -19.91 -18.52 22.43
CA VAL A 374 -18.74 -17.86 23.08
C VAL A 374 -18.55 -18.31 24.55
N ASP A 375 -19.40 -19.16 25.10
CA ASP A 375 -19.34 -19.58 26.51
C ASP A 375 -18.61 -20.92 26.78
N ALA A 376 -17.76 -21.40 25.85
CA ALA A 376 -16.91 -22.54 26.17
C ALA A 376 -15.68 -22.08 26.98
N PRO A 377 -15.44 -22.62 28.21
CA PRO A 377 -14.25 -22.30 28.97
C PRO A 377 -12.99 -22.75 28.22
N TYR A 378 -12.05 -21.84 28.06
CA TYR A 378 -10.74 -22.11 27.48
C TYR A 378 -10.02 -23.16 28.33
N THR A 379 -9.79 -24.34 27.77
CA THR A 379 -8.89 -25.35 28.32
C THR A 379 -7.54 -25.18 27.66
N PRO A 380 -6.46 -24.80 28.38
CA PRO A 380 -5.14 -24.69 27.80
C PRO A 380 -4.70 -26.05 27.24
N ALA A 381 -4.22 -26.06 26.00
CA ALA A 381 -3.62 -27.24 25.39
C ALA A 381 -2.44 -27.71 26.26
N LYS A 382 -2.44 -29.00 26.64
CA LYS A 382 -1.31 -29.61 27.31
C LYS A 382 -0.05 -29.43 26.48
N PRO A 383 1.10 -29.09 27.09
CA PRO A 383 2.37 -29.05 26.37
C PRO A 383 2.63 -30.43 25.78
N SER A 384 2.89 -30.46 24.47
CA SER A 384 3.31 -31.67 23.76
C SER A 384 4.63 -32.12 24.36
N THR A 385 4.58 -33.25 25.12
CA THR A 385 5.75 -33.99 25.53
C THR A 385 6.49 -34.45 24.30
N GLU A 386 7.67 -33.94 24.05
CA GLU A 386 8.63 -34.48 23.11
C GLU A 386 8.88 -35.96 23.45
N GLU A 387 8.39 -36.87 22.65
CA GLU A 387 8.85 -38.25 22.64
C GLU A 387 10.32 -38.26 22.20
N LYS A 388 11.20 -38.39 23.15
CA LYS A 388 12.55 -38.90 22.93
C LYS A 388 12.44 -40.36 22.48
N ASN A 389 12.49 -40.60 21.19
CA ASN A 389 12.88 -41.89 20.67
C ASN A 389 14.40 -42.01 20.76
N SER A 390 14.80 -42.74 21.78
CA SER A 390 16.15 -43.31 21.91
C SER A 390 16.29 -44.46 20.92
N ASP A 391 17.31 -44.34 20.08
CA ASP A 391 17.92 -45.43 19.33
C ASP A 391 18.22 -46.63 20.21
N SER A 392 17.92 -47.79 19.69
CA SER A 392 18.72 -48.99 19.92
C SER A 392 18.69 -49.89 18.64
N SER A 393 19.83 -49.88 17.96
CA SER A 393 20.53 -51.04 17.38
C SER A 393 19.74 -52.36 17.23
N ASP A 394 19.71 -52.92 16.04
CA ASP A 394 20.50 -54.13 15.79
C ASP A 394 20.38 -54.58 14.31
N SER A 395 21.53 -54.71 13.75
CA SER A 395 22.09 -55.78 12.91
C SER A 395 21.15 -56.73 12.13
N ASP A 396 21.67 -56.99 10.97
CA ASP A 396 21.79 -58.24 10.21
C ASP A 396 20.88 -58.50 8.98
N GLN A 397 21.65 -58.78 7.94
CA GLN A 397 21.46 -59.75 6.86
C GLN A 397 20.43 -59.44 5.76
N LYS A 398 20.83 -59.07 4.64
CA LYS A 398 21.25 -59.78 3.41
C LYS A 398 21.40 -58.85 2.24
#